data_2fbd0f42f7185169669ca4d15bd5fd6f
#
_entry.id   2fbd0f42f7185169669ca4d15bd5fd6f
#
_cell.length_a   1.000
_cell.length_b   1.000
_cell.length_c   1.000
_cell.angle_alpha   90.00
_cell.angle_beta   90.00
_cell.angle_gamma   90.00
#
_symmetry.space_group_name_H-M   'P 1'
#
loop_
_entity.id
_entity.type
_entity.pdbx_description
1 polymer ?
#
loop_
_entity_poly.entity_id
_entity_poly.type
_entity_poly.pdbx_seq_one_letter_code
_entity_poly.pdbx_strand_id
1 'polypeptide(L)'
;MMLQAGILIVGFLFLVKGADWFVEGSASIARKFGIPQLIIGLTIVAMGTSMPEAAVSITAAMQQNAGITIGNVVGSNILNIFIILGLTALITNVAIQRSTLFYEIPFMMFVTVVLMICGMTGGKVTFAEGIVLWVLFLVYLGYLFVMSKKGENPEEEEAKNYPVWKCLLLMVAGGVLVVKGSDFAVSGATEIARYFGMSERFIGLTIVALGTSLPELVTSVTAAKRGNAGIAIGNIVGSNIFNILFVIGTAALICPVPFETKFIVDTGNAILAGLVLWIGTYKNRELRKTCGVVMLLCYAGYFAYLCVV
;
A
#
# COMPACT_ATOMS: atom_id res chain seq x y z
N MET A 1 22.20 9.02 -20.52
CA MET A 1 21.79 7.60 -20.51
C MET A 1 22.57 6.76 -19.50
N MET A 2 23.93 6.68 -19.55
CA MET A 2 24.71 5.86 -18.58
C MET A 2 24.50 6.30 -17.11
N LEU A 3 24.45 7.59 -16.84
CA LEU A 3 24.18 8.13 -15.50
C LEU A 3 22.79 7.72 -15.02
N GLN A 4 21.76 7.83 -15.85
CA GLN A 4 20.38 7.47 -15.48
C GLN A 4 20.20 5.97 -15.23
N ALA A 5 20.89 5.15 -16.05
CA ALA A 5 20.96 3.71 -15.80
C ALA A 5 21.66 3.42 -14.46
N GLY A 6 22.71 4.15 -14.12
CA GLY A 6 23.37 4.04 -12.83
C GLY A 6 22.44 4.43 -11.66
N ILE A 7 21.70 5.54 -11.79
CA ILE A 7 20.70 5.98 -10.79
C ILE A 7 19.61 4.91 -10.61
N LEU A 8 19.09 4.35 -11.71
CA LEU A 8 18.09 3.28 -11.69
C LEU A 8 18.59 2.05 -10.95
N ILE A 9 19.82 1.59 -11.25
CA ILE A 9 20.43 0.43 -10.59
C ILE A 9 20.62 0.69 -9.08
N VAL A 10 21.14 1.87 -8.70
CA VAL A 10 21.29 2.26 -7.30
C VAL A 10 19.93 2.32 -6.60
N GLY A 11 18.90 2.83 -7.29
CA GLY A 11 17.52 2.83 -6.80
C GLY A 11 17.03 1.42 -6.46
N PHE A 12 17.20 0.46 -7.36
CA PHE A 12 16.81 -0.94 -7.09
C PHE A 12 17.64 -1.60 -5.99
N LEU A 13 18.93 -1.31 -5.89
CA LEU A 13 19.76 -1.81 -4.80
C LEU A 13 19.30 -1.27 -3.44
N PHE A 14 18.93 0.02 -3.38
CA PHE A 14 18.39 0.63 -2.16
C PHE A 14 17.02 0.05 -1.80
N LEU A 15 16.13 -0.14 -2.79
CA LEU A 15 14.82 -0.78 -2.58
C LEU A 15 14.97 -2.17 -1.98
N VAL A 16 15.76 -3.04 -2.60
CA VAL A 16 15.91 -4.44 -2.15
C VAL A 16 16.57 -4.49 -0.77
N LYS A 17 17.67 -3.76 -0.58
CA LYS A 17 18.40 -3.78 0.69
C LYS A 17 17.61 -3.08 1.80
N GLY A 18 16.94 -1.99 1.47
CA GLY A 18 16.07 -1.26 2.38
C GLY A 18 14.90 -2.12 2.86
N ALA A 19 14.22 -2.80 1.93
CA ALA A 19 13.12 -3.71 2.28
C ALA A 19 13.60 -4.87 3.17
N ASP A 20 14.77 -5.45 2.88
CA ASP A 20 15.38 -6.47 3.72
C ASP A 20 15.55 -6.00 5.17
N TRP A 21 16.13 -4.82 5.37
CA TRP A 21 16.35 -4.27 6.71
C TRP A 21 15.04 -3.87 7.39
N PHE A 22 14.11 -3.27 6.63
CA PHE A 22 12.83 -2.82 7.16
C PHE A 22 11.98 -4.00 7.66
N VAL A 23 11.87 -5.06 6.85
CA VAL A 23 11.14 -6.28 7.23
C VAL A 23 11.81 -6.99 8.39
N GLU A 24 13.16 -7.14 8.36
CA GLU A 24 13.91 -7.80 9.42
C GLU A 24 13.79 -7.05 10.76
N GLY A 25 13.91 -5.72 10.75
CA GLY A 25 13.71 -4.89 11.94
C GLY A 25 12.29 -4.98 12.48
N SER A 26 11.28 -4.91 11.59
CA SER A 26 9.86 -4.98 11.93
C SER A 26 9.48 -6.34 12.53
N ALA A 27 9.91 -7.45 11.91
CA ALA A 27 9.68 -8.80 12.43
C ALA A 27 10.38 -9.02 13.79
N SER A 28 11.58 -8.49 13.97
CA SER A 28 12.33 -8.59 15.24
C SER A 28 11.66 -7.81 16.37
N ILE A 29 11.09 -6.63 16.09
CA ILE A 29 10.29 -5.84 17.05
C ILE A 29 9.01 -6.59 17.40
N ALA A 30 8.27 -7.08 16.41
CA ALA A 30 7.05 -7.86 16.62
C ALA A 30 7.29 -9.01 17.60
N ARG A 31 8.32 -9.84 17.33
CA ARG A 31 8.70 -10.96 18.19
C ARG A 31 9.10 -10.53 19.60
N LYS A 32 9.93 -9.48 19.72
CA LYS A 32 10.46 -9.04 21.01
C LYS A 32 9.40 -8.52 21.96
N PHE A 33 8.36 -7.87 21.44
CA PHE A 33 7.26 -7.33 22.23
C PHE A 33 6.01 -8.23 22.23
N GLY A 34 6.09 -9.42 21.59
CA GLY A 34 4.93 -10.32 21.50
C GLY A 34 3.77 -9.72 20.70
N ILE A 35 4.07 -8.80 19.78
CA ILE A 35 3.07 -8.17 18.91
C ILE A 35 2.91 -9.05 17.67
N PRO A 36 1.67 -9.42 17.27
CA PRO A 36 1.46 -10.16 16.04
C PRO A 36 2.08 -9.44 14.83
N GLN A 37 2.77 -10.17 13.96
CA GLN A 37 3.39 -9.62 12.75
C GLN A 37 2.38 -8.89 11.85
N LEU A 38 1.14 -9.38 11.81
CA LEU A 38 0.04 -8.73 11.11
C LEU A 38 -0.16 -7.29 11.59
N ILE A 39 -0.16 -7.04 12.91
CA ILE A 39 -0.36 -5.69 13.47
C ILE A 39 0.78 -4.75 13.06
N ILE A 40 2.01 -5.22 13.07
CA ILE A 40 3.15 -4.43 12.59
C ILE A 40 3.01 -4.14 11.08
N GLY A 41 2.56 -5.13 10.30
CA GLY A 41 2.24 -4.95 8.89
C GLY A 41 1.15 -3.91 8.65
N LEU A 42 0.02 -4.01 9.36
CA LEU A 42 -1.14 -3.12 9.26
C LEU A 42 -0.87 -1.69 9.77
N THR A 43 0.22 -1.48 10.50
CA THR A 43 0.56 -0.17 11.09
C THR A 43 1.86 0.38 10.56
N ILE A 44 2.97 0.06 11.22
CA ILE A 44 4.28 0.70 11.00
C ILE A 44 4.76 0.47 9.57
N VAL A 45 4.62 -0.76 9.05
CA VAL A 45 5.08 -1.08 7.71
C VAL A 45 4.20 -0.39 6.68
N ALA A 46 2.88 -0.51 6.79
CA ALA A 46 1.91 0.12 5.89
C ALA A 46 2.05 1.65 5.86
N MET A 47 2.07 2.29 7.04
CA MET A 47 2.25 3.75 7.13
C MET A 47 3.60 4.19 6.58
N GLY A 48 4.67 3.42 6.84
CA GLY A 48 6.02 3.75 6.39
C GLY A 48 6.16 3.69 4.87
N THR A 49 5.60 2.67 4.23
CA THR A 49 5.67 2.52 2.78
C THR A 49 4.73 3.48 2.05
N SER A 50 3.56 3.82 2.63
CA SER A 50 2.59 4.78 2.05
C SER A 50 2.90 6.25 2.36
N MET A 51 4.06 6.55 2.94
CA MET A 51 4.48 7.96 3.15
C MET A 51 4.62 8.76 1.85
N PRO A 52 5.10 8.20 0.72
CA PRO A 52 5.13 8.91 -0.55
C PRO A 52 3.74 9.34 -1.02
N GLU A 53 2.75 8.44 -0.97
CA GLU A 53 1.36 8.73 -1.32
C GLU A 53 0.77 9.83 -0.43
N ALA A 54 1.03 9.76 0.88
CA ALA A 54 0.61 10.77 1.84
C ALA A 54 1.26 12.13 1.54
N ALA A 55 2.56 12.14 1.29
CA ALA A 55 3.30 13.37 0.97
C ALA A 55 2.76 14.06 -0.29
N VAL A 56 2.55 13.30 -1.38
CA VAL A 56 2.00 13.83 -2.64
C VAL A 56 0.60 14.41 -2.41
N SER A 57 -0.31 13.65 -1.80
CA SER A 57 -1.71 14.04 -1.64
C SER A 57 -1.88 15.21 -0.67
N ILE A 58 -1.18 15.20 0.46
CA ILE A 58 -1.27 16.27 1.48
C ILE A 58 -0.62 17.55 0.95
N THR A 59 0.52 17.47 0.26
CA THR A 59 1.16 18.64 -0.35
C THR A 59 0.26 19.26 -1.42
N ALA A 60 -0.37 18.43 -2.26
CA ALA A 60 -1.35 18.92 -3.24
C ALA A 60 -2.53 19.64 -2.58
N ALA A 61 -3.05 19.10 -1.48
CA ALA A 61 -4.11 19.75 -0.69
C ALA A 61 -3.64 21.09 -0.09
N MET A 62 -2.42 21.14 0.47
CA MET A 62 -1.83 22.40 0.98
C MET A 62 -1.68 23.46 -0.10
N GLN A 63 -1.42 23.06 -1.34
CA GLN A 63 -1.34 23.95 -2.51
C GLN A 63 -2.71 24.25 -3.13
N GLN A 64 -3.81 23.89 -2.48
CA GLN A 64 -5.19 24.05 -2.97
C GLN A 64 -5.44 23.32 -4.31
N ASN A 65 -4.70 22.24 -4.57
CA ASN A 65 -4.78 21.43 -5.79
C ASN A 65 -5.05 19.95 -5.45
N ALA A 66 -6.08 19.69 -4.64
CA ALA A 66 -6.42 18.34 -4.19
C ALA A 66 -7.02 17.44 -5.29
N GLY A 67 -7.13 17.90 -6.54
CA GLY A 67 -7.73 17.14 -7.63
C GLY A 67 -7.05 15.82 -7.95
N ILE A 68 -5.75 15.68 -7.64
CA ILE A 68 -5.00 14.43 -7.86
C ILE A 68 -5.13 13.42 -6.71
N THR A 69 -5.64 13.84 -5.54
CA THR A 69 -5.63 13.04 -4.30
C THR A 69 -6.42 11.74 -4.46
N ILE A 70 -7.66 11.82 -4.99
CA ILE A 70 -8.49 10.62 -5.17
C ILE A 70 -7.84 9.64 -6.14
N GLY A 71 -7.35 10.15 -7.29
CA GLY A 71 -6.67 9.31 -8.29
C GLY A 71 -5.42 8.63 -7.74
N ASN A 72 -4.59 9.38 -7.00
CA ASN A 72 -3.38 8.84 -6.36
C ASN A 72 -3.74 7.74 -5.36
N VAL A 73 -4.65 8.00 -4.42
CA VAL A 73 -5.01 7.06 -3.35
C VAL A 73 -5.77 5.84 -3.89
N VAL A 74 -6.81 6.04 -4.70
CA VAL A 74 -7.61 4.93 -5.23
C VAL A 74 -6.79 4.10 -6.22
N GLY A 75 -5.99 4.77 -7.06
CA GLY A 75 -5.07 4.11 -7.99
C GLY A 75 -4.04 3.23 -7.27
N SER A 76 -3.37 3.76 -6.24
CA SER A 76 -2.44 2.98 -5.40
C SER A 76 -3.15 1.81 -4.72
N ASN A 77 -4.38 1.98 -4.23
CA ASN A 77 -5.14 0.91 -3.58
C ASN A 77 -5.48 -0.24 -4.55
N ILE A 78 -5.83 0.08 -5.80
CA ILE A 78 -6.05 -0.93 -6.85
C ILE A 78 -4.74 -1.66 -7.20
N LEU A 79 -3.64 -0.90 -7.39
CA LEU A 79 -2.30 -1.45 -7.65
C LEU A 79 -1.85 -2.38 -6.52
N ASN A 80 -2.03 -1.97 -5.28
CA ASN A 80 -1.67 -2.73 -4.10
C ASN A 80 -2.31 -4.12 -4.09
N ILE A 81 -3.59 -4.22 -4.39
CA ILE A 81 -4.28 -5.51 -4.38
C ILE A 81 -3.99 -6.29 -5.67
N PHE A 82 -4.25 -5.71 -6.83
CA PHE A 82 -4.18 -6.48 -8.07
C PHE A 82 -2.77 -6.77 -8.54
N ILE A 83 -1.85 -5.80 -8.45
CA ILE A 83 -0.47 -5.96 -8.90
C ILE A 83 0.40 -6.52 -7.78
N ILE A 84 0.45 -5.85 -6.62
CA ILE A 84 1.43 -6.23 -5.59
C ILE A 84 1.10 -7.57 -4.97
N LEU A 85 -0.13 -7.79 -4.51
CA LEU A 85 -0.53 -9.10 -4.00
C LEU A 85 -0.57 -10.15 -5.11
N GLY A 86 -0.98 -9.76 -6.33
CA GLY A 86 -0.93 -10.64 -7.51
C GLY A 86 0.48 -11.16 -7.79
N LEU A 87 1.47 -10.29 -7.88
CA LEU A 87 2.88 -10.66 -8.08
C LEU A 87 3.44 -11.43 -6.87
N THR A 88 3.11 -11.02 -5.66
CA THR A 88 3.53 -11.72 -4.44
C THR A 88 3.03 -13.16 -4.44
N ALA A 89 1.77 -13.38 -4.81
CA ALA A 89 1.18 -14.72 -4.91
C ALA A 89 1.81 -15.60 -6.00
N LEU A 90 2.33 -15.01 -7.08
CA LEU A 90 3.09 -15.77 -8.09
C LEU A 90 4.44 -16.25 -7.57
N ILE A 91 5.05 -15.47 -6.69
CA ILE A 91 6.38 -15.77 -6.12
C ILE A 91 6.26 -16.78 -4.99
N THR A 92 5.31 -16.59 -4.07
CA THR A 92 5.10 -17.46 -2.92
C THR A 92 3.64 -17.43 -2.49
N ASN A 93 3.15 -18.54 -1.92
CA ASN A 93 1.84 -18.54 -1.29
C ASN A 93 1.91 -17.74 0.02
N VAL A 94 0.88 -16.91 0.28
CA VAL A 94 0.82 -16.09 1.49
C VAL A 94 -0.34 -16.56 2.37
N ALA A 95 -0.03 -17.02 3.58
CA ALA A 95 -1.04 -17.40 4.56
C ALA A 95 -1.85 -16.17 5.00
N ILE A 96 -3.17 -16.34 5.11
CA ILE A 96 -4.10 -15.28 5.54
C ILE A 96 -4.64 -15.66 6.92
N GLN A 97 -4.40 -14.80 7.91
CA GLN A 97 -4.94 -15.00 9.26
C GLN A 97 -6.47 -14.87 9.24
N ARG A 98 -7.11 -15.55 10.20
CA ARG A 98 -8.58 -15.50 10.32
C ARG A 98 -9.09 -14.07 10.54
N SER A 99 -8.38 -13.28 11.34
CA SER A 99 -8.71 -11.87 11.57
C SER A 99 -8.69 -11.09 10.25
N THR A 100 -7.64 -11.24 9.43
CA THR A 100 -7.51 -10.56 8.14
C THR A 100 -8.69 -10.86 7.22
N LEU A 101 -9.10 -12.12 7.16
CA LEU A 101 -10.19 -12.53 6.29
C LEU A 101 -11.55 -11.98 6.74
N PHE A 102 -11.81 -11.94 8.06
CA PHE A 102 -13.15 -11.61 8.59
C PHE A 102 -13.28 -10.17 9.10
N TYR A 103 -12.19 -9.46 9.35
CA TYR A 103 -12.21 -8.10 9.87
C TYR A 103 -11.46 -7.10 8.99
N GLU A 104 -10.16 -7.30 8.74
CA GLU A 104 -9.34 -6.28 8.08
C GLU A 104 -9.70 -6.09 6.59
N ILE A 105 -9.85 -7.18 5.80
CA ILE A 105 -10.27 -7.07 4.39
C ILE A 105 -11.70 -6.52 4.26
N PRO A 106 -12.71 -7.01 5.02
CA PRO A 106 -14.04 -6.41 5.01
C PRO A 106 -14.03 -4.93 5.45
N PHE A 107 -13.23 -4.56 6.45
CA PHE A 107 -13.10 -3.18 6.88
C PHE A 107 -12.47 -2.29 5.80
N MET A 108 -11.43 -2.78 5.10
CA MET A 108 -10.84 -2.09 3.94
C MET A 108 -11.90 -1.83 2.85
N MET A 109 -12.71 -2.81 2.52
CA MET A 109 -13.82 -2.62 1.55
C MET A 109 -14.87 -1.64 2.08
N PHE A 110 -15.22 -1.74 3.36
CA PHE A 110 -16.18 -0.84 4.00
C PHE A 110 -15.73 0.62 3.92
N VAL A 111 -14.47 0.93 4.27
CA VAL A 111 -13.96 2.30 4.19
C VAL A 111 -13.88 2.81 2.75
N THR A 112 -13.65 1.91 1.78
CA THR A 112 -13.69 2.26 0.35
C THR A 112 -15.12 2.63 -0.10
N VAL A 113 -16.13 1.90 0.40
CA VAL A 113 -17.56 2.23 0.17
C VAL A 113 -17.91 3.56 0.84
N VAL A 114 -17.44 3.81 2.07
CA VAL A 114 -17.63 5.10 2.75
C VAL A 114 -17.06 6.25 1.93
N LEU A 115 -15.82 6.11 1.42
CA LEU A 115 -15.21 7.10 0.54
C LEU A 115 -16.09 7.36 -0.71
N MET A 116 -16.59 6.31 -1.36
CA MET A 116 -17.45 6.44 -2.53
C MET A 116 -18.73 7.21 -2.21
N ILE A 117 -19.38 6.91 -1.08
CA ILE A 117 -20.58 7.61 -0.63
C ILE A 117 -20.26 9.08 -0.34
N CYS A 118 -19.23 9.38 0.42
CA CYS A 118 -18.78 10.76 0.70
C CYS A 118 -18.54 11.54 -0.60
N GLY A 119 -17.81 10.94 -1.54
CA GLY A 119 -17.52 11.60 -2.83
C GLY A 119 -18.75 11.84 -3.69
N MET A 120 -19.74 10.94 -3.66
CA MET A 120 -20.98 11.07 -4.44
C MET A 120 -21.97 12.09 -3.86
N THR A 121 -21.94 12.37 -2.55
CA THR A 121 -22.92 13.25 -1.88
C THR A 121 -22.79 14.73 -2.24
N GLY A 122 -21.73 15.15 -2.91
CA GLY A 122 -21.56 16.55 -3.33
C GLY A 122 -20.49 16.76 -4.38
N GLY A 123 -20.02 15.69 -5.03
CA GLY A 123 -18.93 15.72 -6.01
C GLY A 123 -17.57 16.08 -5.40
N LYS A 124 -17.43 15.99 -4.07
CA LYS A 124 -16.22 16.29 -3.34
C LYS A 124 -16.28 15.68 -1.94
N VAL A 125 -15.12 15.31 -1.38
CA VAL A 125 -15.01 14.99 0.03
C VAL A 125 -14.79 16.29 0.81
N THR A 126 -15.72 16.61 1.68
CA THR A 126 -15.75 17.86 2.46
C THR A 126 -14.97 17.73 3.77
N PHE A 127 -14.77 18.87 4.47
CA PHE A 127 -14.16 18.89 5.81
C PHE A 127 -14.89 17.98 6.81
N ALA A 128 -16.24 17.98 6.79
CA ALA A 128 -17.02 17.13 7.70
C ALA A 128 -16.81 15.64 7.42
N GLU A 129 -16.77 15.26 6.17
CA GLU A 129 -16.47 13.88 5.74
C GLU A 129 -15.02 13.50 6.05
N GLY A 130 -14.08 14.45 5.95
CA GLY A 130 -12.71 14.28 6.42
C GLY A 130 -12.64 13.94 7.91
N ILE A 131 -13.47 14.59 8.76
CA ILE A 131 -13.59 14.24 10.19
C ILE A 131 -14.11 12.80 10.34
N VAL A 132 -15.11 12.40 9.56
CA VAL A 132 -15.64 11.01 9.61
C VAL A 132 -14.55 10.00 9.29
N LEU A 133 -13.76 10.23 8.23
CA LEU A 133 -12.63 9.36 7.87
C LEU A 133 -11.59 9.29 9.00
N TRP A 134 -11.26 10.43 9.62
CA TRP A 134 -10.34 10.47 10.76
C TRP A 134 -10.88 9.73 11.99
N VAL A 135 -12.18 9.86 12.30
CA VAL A 135 -12.81 9.10 13.39
C VAL A 135 -12.71 7.60 13.13
N LEU A 136 -13.01 7.16 11.90
CA LEU A 136 -12.85 5.75 11.52
C LEU A 136 -11.38 5.30 11.62
N PHE A 137 -10.42 6.17 11.30
CA PHE A 137 -9.01 5.88 11.48
C PHE A 137 -8.63 5.65 12.96
N LEU A 138 -9.11 6.51 13.86
CA LEU A 138 -8.88 6.36 15.29
C LEU A 138 -9.54 5.09 15.85
N VAL A 139 -10.74 4.76 15.39
CA VAL A 139 -11.42 3.50 15.74
C VAL A 139 -10.60 2.30 15.27
N TYR A 140 -10.07 2.35 14.04
CA TYR A 140 -9.19 1.32 13.50
C TYR A 140 -7.91 1.14 14.32
N LEU A 141 -7.24 2.26 14.68
CA LEU A 141 -6.06 2.19 15.55
C LEU A 141 -6.39 1.63 16.93
N GLY A 142 -7.55 1.99 17.50
CA GLY A 142 -8.05 1.41 18.76
C GLY A 142 -8.27 -0.10 18.65
N TYR A 143 -8.86 -0.57 17.56
CA TYR A 143 -9.02 -2.00 17.27
C TYR A 143 -7.67 -2.71 17.21
N LEU A 144 -6.70 -2.19 16.46
CA LEU A 144 -5.36 -2.77 16.37
C LEU A 144 -4.63 -2.80 17.72
N PHE A 145 -4.79 -1.74 18.53
CA PHE A 145 -4.24 -1.70 19.88
C PHE A 145 -4.83 -2.78 20.79
N VAL A 146 -6.14 -3.03 20.71
CA VAL A 146 -6.77 -4.11 21.47
C VAL A 146 -6.28 -5.48 20.98
N MET A 147 -6.15 -5.67 19.67
CA MET A 147 -5.63 -6.91 19.10
C MET A 147 -4.17 -7.16 19.49
N SER A 148 -3.33 -6.13 19.53
CA SER A 148 -1.92 -6.27 19.91
C SER A 148 -1.75 -6.82 21.34
N LYS A 149 -2.73 -6.57 22.23
CA LYS A 149 -2.72 -7.09 23.60
C LYS A 149 -3.22 -8.51 23.75
N LYS A 150 -4.01 -9.01 22.78
CA LYS A 150 -4.60 -10.37 22.87
C LYS A 150 -3.62 -11.49 22.52
N GLY A 151 -2.40 -11.14 22.05
CA GLY A 151 -1.27 -12.04 21.83
C GLY A 151 -1.67 -13.44 21.36
N GLU A 152 -2.03 -13.62 20.09
CA GLU A 152 -1.95 -14.97 19.52
C GLU A 152 -0.45 -15.27 19.39
N ASN A 153 -0.05 -16.48 19.79
CA ASN A 153 1.35 -16.93 19.84
C ASN A 153 2.12 -16.43 18.61
N PRO A 154 3.29 -15.82 18.79
CA PRO A 154 4.15 -15.50 17.65
C PRO A 154 4.38 -16.80 16.89
N GLU A 155 4.00 -16.82 15.60
CA GLU A 155 4.42 -17.91 14.71
C GLU A 155 5.93 -18.07 14.90
N GLU A 156 6.39 -19.32 15.15
CA GLU A 156 7.79 -19.66 15.39
C GLU A 156 8.60 -19.49 14.10
N GLU A 157 8.81 -18.24 13.69
CA GLU A 157 9.68 -17.93 12.58
C GLU A 157 11.05 -17.45 13.08
N GLU A 158 12.09 -17.79 12.32
CA GLU A 158 13.52 -17.50 12.61
C GLU A 158 13.87 -16.01 12.57
N ALA A 159 13.13 -15.16 13.31
CA ALA A 159 13.54 -13.77 13.46
C ALA A 159 14.77 -13.69 14.39
N LYS A 160 15.82 -12.98 13.93
CA LYS A 160 17.04 -12.80 14.71
C LYS A 160 16.75 -11.98 15.97
N ASN A 161 17.30 -12.42 17.09
CA ASN A 161 17.12 -11.74 18.38
C ASN A 161 18.06 -10.54 18.49
N TYR A 162 17.66 -9.39 17.90
CA TYR A 162 18.42 -8.15 18.00
C TYR A 162 18.01 -7.31 19.23
N PRO A 163 18.93 -6.47 19.77
CA PRO A 163 18.56 -5.46 20.76
C PRO A 163 17.61 -4.42 20.11
N VAL A 164 16.72 -3.82 20.91
CA VAL A 164 15.67 -2.90 20.42
C VAL A 164 16.22 -1.78 19.55
N TRP A 165 17.32 -1.15 20.00
CA TRP A 165 17.95 -0.06 19.24
C TRP A 165 18.38 -0.48 17.84
N LYS A 166 18.86 -1.73 17.67
CA LYS A 166 19.25 -2.27 16.36
C LYS A 166 18.03 -2.54 15.49
N CYS A 167 16.93 -3.06 16.06
CA CYS A 167 15.67 -3.22 15.35
C CYS A 167 15.15 -1.87 14.83
N LEU A 168 15.12 -0.86 15.71
CA LEU A 168 14.71 0.49 15.32
C LEU A 168 15.61 1.11 14.25
N LEU A 169 16.94 0.92 14.38
CA LEU A 169 17.89 1.37 13.36
C LEU A 169 17.62 0.70 12.00
N LEU A 170 17.39 -0.62 11.98
CA LEU A 170 17.08 -1.35 10.75
C LEU A 170 15.74 -0.88 10.15
N MET A 171 14.73 -0.61 10.98
CA MET A 171 13.44 -0.09 10.50
C MET A 171 13.59 1.31 9.90
N VAL A 172 14.24 2.23 10.60
CA VAL A 172 14.40 3.61 10.12
C VAL A 172 15.29 3.66 8.89
N ALA A 173 16.48 3.05 8.95
CA ALA A 173 17.42 3.03 7.83
C ALA A 173 16.82 2.28 6.61
N GLY A 174 16.17 1.14 6.87
CA GLY A 174 15.48 0.37 5.84
C GLY A 174 14.36 1.16 5.18
N GLY A 175 13.49 1.81 5.96
CA GLY A 175 12.41 2.66 5.44
C GLY A 175 12.93 3.83 4.61
N VAL A 176 13.95 4.54 5.09
CA VAL A 176 14.61 5.62 4.33
C VAL A 176 15.18 5.11 3.01
N LEU A 177 15.86 3.96 3.03
CA LEU A 177 16.42 3.37 1.80
C LEU A 177 15.32 2.94 0.82
N VAL A 178 14.19 2.40 1.29
CA VAL A 178 13.05 2.02 0.44
C VAL A 178 12.48 3.27 -0.24
N VAL A 179 12.20 4.33 0.51
CA VAL A 179 11.65 5.59 -0.05
C VAL A 179 12.65 6.22 -1.03
N LYS A 180 13.92 6.39 -0.64
CA LYS A 180 14.94 6.97 -1.52
C LYS A 180 15.26 6.08 -2.73
N GLY A 181 15.22 4.77 -2.55
CA GLY A 181 15.38 3.80 -3.63
C GLY A 181 14.26 3.92 -4.66
N SER A 182 13.03 4.12 -4.22
CA SER A 182 11.88 4.38 -5.09
C SER A 182 12.08 5.69 -5.87
N ASP A 183 12.43 6.80 -5.20
CA ASP A 183 12.70 8.09 -5.82
C ASP A 183 13.75 7.95 -6.95
N PHE A 184 14.85 7.26 -6.69
CA PHE A 184 15.92 7.04 -7.66
C PHE A 184 15.50 6.14 -8.81
N ALA A 185 14.77 5.06 -8.51
CA ALA A 185 14.28 4.13 -9.54
C ALA A 185 13.31 4.83 -10.49
N VAL A 186 12.36 5.59 -9.97
CA VAL A 186 11.38 6.36 -10.74
C VAL A 186 12.07 7.45 -11.57
N SER A 187 12.95 8.24 -10.96
CA SER A 187 13.68 9.30 -11.63
C SER A 187 14.55 8.75 -12.78
N GLY A 188 15.31 7.68 -12.52
CA GLY A 188 16.15 7.04 -13.53
C GLY A 188 15.32 6.45 -14.68
N ALA A 189 14.23 5.75 -14.38
CA ALA A 189 13.33 5.17 -15.38
C ALA A 189 12.64 6.25 -16.23
N THR A 190 12.18 7.34 -15.60
CA THR A 190 11.54 8.47 -16.26
C THR A 190 12.46 9.11 -17.28
N GLU A 191 13.69 9.41 -16.91
CA GLU A 191 14.67 10.04 -17.80
C GLU A 191 15.07 9.10 -18.96
N ILE A 192 15.19 7.80 -18.69
CA ILE A 192 15.42 6.79 -19.74
C ILE A 192 14.24 6.74 -20.72
N ALA A 193 13.01 6.74 -20.22
CA ALA A 193 11.81 6.72 -21.03
C ALA A 193 11.69 8.00 -21.92
N ARG A 194 12.02 9.18 -21.38
CA ARG A 194 12.13 10.44 -22.14
C ARG A 194 13.17 10.36 -23.25
N TYR A 195 14.32 9.78 -22.97
CA TYR A 195 15.37 9.59 -23.97
C TYR A 195 14.90 8.71 -25.15
N PHE A 196 14.04 7.71 -24.89
CA PHE A 196 13.42 6.89 -25.93
C PHE A 196 12.19 7.54 -26.59
N GLY A 197 11.88 8.80 -26.26
CA GLY A 197 10.78 9.55 -26.88
C GLY A 197 9.38 9.15 -26.41
N MET A 198 9.27 8.50 -25.24
CA MET A 198 7.98 8.19 -24.64
C MET A 198 7.28 9.47 -24.19
N SER A 199 5.96 9.55 -24.38
CA SER A 199 5.19 10.74 -23.98
C SER A 199 5.14 10.93 -22.47
N GLU A 200 5.08 12.18 -21.99
CA GLU A 200 4.93 12.48 -20.55
C GLU A 200 3.65 11.85 -19.97
N ARG A 201 2.58 11.75 -20.78
CA ARG A 201 1.35 11.06 -20.37
C ARG A 201 1.62 9.58 -20.11
N PHE A 202 2.33 8.88 -21.00
CA PHE A 202 2.68 7.47 -20.83
C PHE A 202 3.58 7.27 -19.60
N ILE A 203 4.60 8.11 -19.42
CA ILE A 203 5.52 8.08 -18.28
C ILE A 203 4.73 8.26 -16.97
N GLY A 204 3.84 9.24 -16.90
CA GLY A 204 3.03 9.51 -15.72
C GLY A 204 2.08 8.35 -15.37
N LEU A 205 1.38 7.79 -16.38
CA LEU A 205 0.42 6.70 -16.17
C LEU A 205 1.06 5.34 -15.86
N THR A 206 2.35 5.17 -16.16
CA THR A 206 3.04 3.88 -15.97
C THR A 206 4.15 3.99 -14.93
N ILE A 207 5.24 4.69 -15.24
CA ILE A 207 6.46 4.70 -14.42
C ILE A 207 6.22 5.42 -13.09
N VAL A 208 5.60 6.61 -13.13
CA VAL A 208 5.37 7.40 -11.92
C VAL A 208 4.28 6.76 -11.07
N ALA A 209 3.18 6.30 -11.69
CA ALA A 209 2.08 5.66 -10.96
C ALA A 209 2.50 4.36 -10.26
N LEU A 210 3.35 3.54 -10.90
CA LEU A 210 3.92 2.35 -10.26
C LEU A 210 4.98 2.73 -9.22
N GLY A 211 5.64 3.86 -9.43
CA GLY A 211 6.79 4.26 -8.64
C GLY A 211 6.47 4.55 -7.19
N THR A 212 5.36 5.22 -6.88
CA THR A 212 4.97 5.48 -5.50
C THR A 212 4.63 4.20 -4.75
N SER A 213 4.14 3.16 -5.44
CA SER A 213 3.82 1.85 -4.86
C SER A 213 5.00 0.85 -4.89
N LEU A 214 6.20 1.23 -5.37
CA LEU A 214 7.40 0.39 -5.30
C LEU A 214 7.81 0.04 -3.85
N PRO A 215 7.74 0.95 -2.87
CA PRO A 215 7.97 0.63 -1.47
C PRO A 215 7.11 -0.54 -0.98
N GLU A 216 5.80 -0.48 -1.23
CA GLU A 216 4.85 -1.54 -0.88
C GLU A 216 5.19 -2.86 -1.58
N LEU A 217 5.46 -2.80 -2.89
CA LEU A 217 5.79 -3.99 -3.68
C LEU A 217 7.01 -4.71 -3.13
N VAL A 218 8.13 -4.00 -3.02
CA VAL A 218 9.40 -4.63 -2.62
C VAL A 218 9.33 -5.11 -1.17
N THR A 219 8.69 -4.34 -0.28
CA THR A 219 8.53 -4.71 1.13
C THR A 219 7.63 -5.94 1.28
N SER A 220 6.46 -5.98 0.62
CA SER A 220 5.54 -7.13 0.72
C SER A 220 6.13 -8.40 0.11
N VAL A 221 6.78 -8.31 -1.06
CA VAL A 221 7.48 -9.46 -1.67
C VAL A 221 8.61 -9.96 -0.78
N THR A 222 9.40 -9.05 -0.19
CA THR A 222 10.48 -9.41 0.72
C THR A 222 9.96 -10.10 1.97
N ALA A 223 8.90 -9.54 2.59
CA ALA A 223 8.26 -10.13 3.77
C ALA A 223 7.72 -11.54 3.45
N ALA A 224 7.01 -11.69 2.33
CA ALA A 224 6.46 -12.98 1.92
C ALA A 224 7.56 -14.02 1.65
N LYS A 225 8.65 -13.63 0.96
CA LYS A 225 9.81 -14.53 0.73
C LYS A 225 10.51 -14.96 2.02
N ARG A 226 10.47 -14.14 3.06
CA ARG A 226 11.03 -14.43 4.38
C ARG A 226 10.06 -15.24 5.26
N GLY A 227 8.90 -15.65 4.77
CA GLY A 227 7.88 -16.32 5.56
C GLY A 227 7.01 -15.40 6.43
N ASN A 228 7.29 -14.09 6.49
CA ASN A 228 6.55 -13.11 7.28
C ASN A 228 5.21 -12.74 6.58
N ALA A 229 4.34 -13.73 6.43
CA ALA A 229 3.06 -13.58 5.73
C ALA A 229 2.18 -12.48 6.34
N GLY A 230 2.17 -12.36 7.67
CA GLY A 230 1.44 -11.31 8.39
C GLY A 230 1.91 -9.91 8.02
N ILE A 231 3.22 -9.68 7.90
CA ILE A 231 3.77 -8.39 7.45
C ILE A 231 3.40 -8.15 5.99
N ALA A 232 3.52 -9.16 5.11
CA ALA A 232 3.25 -9.00 3.67
C ALA A 232 1.80 -8.58 3.39
N ILE A 233 0.82 -9.29 3.98
CA ILE A 233 -0.60 -8.98 3.76
C ILE A 233 -1.04 -7.75 4.54
N GLY A 234 -0.52 -7.59 5.77
CA GLY A 234 -0.80 -6.44 6.61
C GLY A 234 -0.33 -5.14 5.98
N ASN A 235 0.85 -5.13 5.34
CA ASN A 235 1.34 -3.98 4.60
C ASN A 235 0.32 -3.50 3.56
N ILE A 236 -0.18 -4.38 2.70
CA ILE A 236 -1.10 -4.01 1.61
C ILE A 236 -2.48 -3.61 2.13
N VAL A 237 -3.08 -4.40 3.01
CA VAL A 237 -4.40 -4.10 3.58
C VAL A 237 -4.34 -2.83 4.43
N GLY A 238 -3.28 -2.68 5.24
CA GLY A 238 -3.04 -1.50 6.06
C GLY A 238 -2.80 -0.22 5.25
N SER A 239 -1.99 -0.30 4.17
CA SER A 239 -1.75 0.82 3.25
C SER A 239 -3.06 1.29 2.61
N ASN A 240 -3.92 0.36 2.17
CA ASN A 240 -5.20 0.72 1.57
C ASN A 240 -6.14 1.43 2.57
N ILE A 241 -6.19 0.95 3.82
CA ILE A 241 -6.96 1.60 4.89
C ILE A 241 -6.37 2.96 5.24
N PHE A 242 -5.05 3.05 5.41
CA PHE A 242 -4.33 4.29 5.73
C PHE A 242 -4.53 5.35 4.65
N ASN A 243 -4.40 4.97 3.39
CA ASN A 243 -4.58 5.85 2.24
C ASN A 243 -5.98 6.48 2.21
N ILE A 244 -7.03 5.72 2.49
CA ILE A 244 -8.39 6.26 2.51
C ILE A 244 -8.62 7.09 3.77
N LEU A 245 -8.38 6.53 4.95
CA LEU A 245 -8.80 7.15 6.20
C LEU A 245 -7.89 8.31 6.62
N PHE A 246 -6.57 8.12 6.52
CA PHE A 246 -5.62 9.13 6.92
C PHE A 246 -5.30 10.12 5.80
N VAL A 247 -4.93 9.62 4.60
CA VAL A 247 -4.43 10.52 3.54
C VAL A 247 -5.56 11.35 2.96
N ILE A 248 -6.67 10.74 2.51
CA ILE A 248 -7.83 11.52 2.01
C ILE A 248 -8.47 12.29 3.16
N GLY A 249 -8.60 11.69 4.36
CA GLY A 249 -9.13 12.38 5.53
C GLY A 249 -8.36 13.66 5.84
N THR A 250 -7.02 13.60 5.87
CA THR A 250 -6.16 14.77 6.11
C THR A 250 -6.26 15.79 4.99
N ALA A 251 -6.23 15.36 3.73
CA ALA A 251 -6.40 16.26 2.59
C ALA A 251 -7.73 17.00 2.64
N ALA A 252 -8.82 16.32 3.00
CA ALA A 252 -10.16 16.91 3.12
C ALA A 252 -10.28 17.90 4.29
N LEU A 253 -9.50 17.74 5.37
CA LEU A 253 -9.40 18.72 6.45
C LEU A 253 -8.65 20.00 6.04
N ILE A 254 -7.79 19.92 5.03
CA ILE A 254 -7.02 21.08 4.53
C ILE A 254 -7.84 21.83 3.47
N CYS A 255 -8.35 21.11 2.46
CA CYS A 255 -9.23 21.69 1.45
C CYS A 255 -10.19 20.62 0.91
N PRO A 256 -11.39 20.99 0.38
CA PRO A 256 -12.30 20.03 -0.23
C PRO A 256 -11.62 19.25 -1.35
N VAL A 257 -11.71 17.91 -1.31
CA VAL A 257 -11.09 17.03 -2.31
C VAL A 257 -12.11 16.71 -3.40
N PRO A 258 -11.90 17.17 -4.65
CA PRO A 258 -12.83 16.91 -5.76
C PRO A 258 -12.99 15.41 -6.02
N PHE A 259 -14.24 14.97 -6.20
CA PHE A 259 -14.59 13.60 -6.55
C PHE A 259 -15.34 13.59 -7.88
N GLU A 260 -14.60 13.45 -8.98
CA GLU A 260 -15.18 13.43 -10.32
C GLU A 260 -15.92 12.12 -10.59
N THR A 261 -16.88 12.15 -11.52
CA THR A 261 -17.72 10.97 -11.86
C THR A 261 -16.89 9.74 -12.27
N LYS A 262 -15.74 9.96 -12.91
CA LYS A 262 -14.81 8.86 -13.27
C LYS A 262 -14.32 8.07 -12.04
N PHE A 263 -14.16 8.71 -10.90
CA PHE A 263 -13.71 8.06 -9.67
C PHE A 263 -14.74 7.09 -9.07
N ILE A 264 -16.01 7.15 -9.50
CA ILE A 264 -17.00 6.13 -9.13
C ILE A 264 -16.59 4.76 -9.69
N VAL A 265 -16.14 4.73 -10.95
CA VAL A 265 -15.67 3.49 -11.60
C VAL A 265 -14.38 3.01 -10.94
N ASP A 266 -13.43 3.92 -10.68
CA ASP A 266 -12.15 3.58 -10.05
C ASP A 266 -12.35 3.05 -8.62
N THR A 267 -13.18 3.72 -7.82
CA THR A 267 -13.51 3.27 -6.45
C THR A 267 -14.28 1.95 -6.48
N GLY A 268 -15.17 1.76 -7.46
CA GLY A 268 -15.83 0.48 -7.73
C GLY A 268 -14.84 -0.64 -8.04
N ASN A 269 -13.80 -0.37 -8.82
CA ASN A 269 -12.71 -1.32 -9.08
C ASN A 269 -11.86 -1.59 -7.83
N ALA A 270 -11.64 -0.61 -6.96
CA ALA A 270 -10.97 -0.85 -5.68
C ALA A 270 -11.79 -1.79 -4.76
N ILE A 271 -13.12 -1.64 -4.73
CA ILE A 271 -14.03 -2.56 -4.02
C ILE A 271 -13.96 -3.96 -4.66
N LEU A 272 -14.02 -4.06 -5.99
CA LEU A 272 -13.88 -5.32 -6.71
C LEU A 272 -12.56 -6.00 -6.40
N ALA A 273 -11.47 -5.25 -6.32
CA ALA A 273 -10.15 -5.79 -5.94
C ALA A 273 -10.19 -6.42 -4.54
N GLY A 274 -10.81 -5.75 -3.56
CA GLY A 274 -11.04 -6.29 -2.22
C GLY A 274 -11.90 -7.56 -2.24
N LEU A 275 -12.96 -7.60 -3.06
CA LEU A 275 -13.81 -8.78 -3.23
C LEU A 275 -13.05 -9.96 -3.84
N VAL A 276 -12.24 -9.73 -4.88
CA VAL A 276 -11.40 -10.77 -5.50
C VAL A 276 -10.42 -11.34 -4.49
N LEU A 277 -9.77 -10.48 -3.70
CA LEU A 277 -8.88 -10.92 -2.61
C LEU A 277 -9.65 -11.76 -1.59
N TRP A 278 -10.78 -11.25 -1.11
CA TRP A 278 -11.58 -11.92 -0.08
C TRP A 278 -12.09 -13.28 -0.52
N ILE A 279 -12.73 -13.35 -1.69
CA ILE A 279 -13.28 -14.60 -2.24
C ILE A 279 -12.14 -15.59 -2.56
N GLY A 280 -11.05 -15.10 -3.17
CA GLY A 280 -9.91 -15.94 -3.58
C GLY A 280 -9.17 -16.57 -2.40
N THR A 281 -9.26 -15.96 -1.21
CA THR A 281 -8.59 -16.43 0.02
C THR A 281 -9.55 -17.11 0.99
N TYR A 282 -10.87 -16.99 0.80
CA TYR A 282 -11.89 -17.46 1.75
C TYR A 282 -11.79 -18.94 2.10
N LYS A 283 -11.67 -19.80 1.07
CA LYS A 283 -11.74 -21.28 1.26
C LYS A 283 -10.50 -21.83 1.94
N ASN A 284 -9.32 -21.37 1.54
CA ASN A 284 -8.04 -21.97 1.96
C ASN A 284 -7.29 -21.13 2.99
N ARG A 285 -7.73 -19.90 3.24
CA ARG A 285 -7.01 -18.89 4.02
C ARG A 285 -5.56 -18.71 3.55
N GLU A 286 -5.40 -18.71 2.23
CA GLU A 286 -4.10 -18.62 1.59
C GLU A 286 -4.27 -17.90 0.23
N LEU A 287 -3.43 -16.91 -0.01
CA LEU A 287 -3.34 -16.27 -1.31
C LEU A 287 -2.43 -17.11 -2.20
N ARG A 288 -3.03 -17.78 -3.20
CA ARG A 288 -2.37 -18.73 -4.09
C ARG A 288 -2.09 -18.14 -5.46
N LYS A 289 -1.20 -18.79 -6.22
CA LYS A 289 -0.83 -18.38 -7.58
C LYS A 289 -2.03 -18.21 -8.53
N THR A 290 -3.05 -19.06 -8.40
CA THR A 290 -4.28 -18.95 -9.22
C THR A 290 -5.02 -17.64 -8.95
N CYS A 291 -5.14 -17.24 -7.69
CA CYS A 291 -5.73 -15.96 -7.31
C CYS A 291 -4.85 -14.80 -7.82
N GLY A 292 -3.53 -14.92 -7.71
CA GLY A 292 -2.58 -13.94 -8.22
C GLY A 292 -2.74 -13.70 -9.73
N VAL A 293 -2.87 -14.76 -10.52
CA VAL A 293 -3.13 -14.65 -11.99
C VAL A 293 -4.45 -13.91 -12.25
N VAL A 294 -5.53 -14.27 -11.53
CA VAL A 294 -6.83 -13.59 -11.68
C VAL A 294 -6.70 -12.11 -11.36
N MET A 295 -6.01 -11.73 -10.28
CA MET A 295 -5.77 -10.33 -9.91
C MET A 295 -5.06 -9.57 -11.01
N LEU A 296 -3.98 -10.14 -11.58
CA LEU A 296 -3.22 -9.50 -12.66
C LEU A 296 -4.06 -9.35 -13.94
N LEU A 297 -4.91 -10.32 -14.26
CA LEU A 297 -5.83 -10.21 -15.39
C LEU A 297 -6.92 -9.13 -15.15
N CYS A 298 -7.45 -9.02 -13.92
CA CYS A 298 -8.37 -7.95 -13.56
C CYS A 298 -7.71 -6.58 -13.71
N TYR A 299 -6.44 -6.44 -13.29
CA TYR A 299 -5.69 -5.20 -13.50
C TYR A 299 -5.48 -4.88 -14.98
N ALA A 300 -5.13 -5.88 -15.79
CA ALA A 300 -4.95 -5.69 -17.24
C ALA A 300 -6.25 -5.18 -17.91
N GLY A 301 -7.40 -5.71 -17.49
CA GLY A 301 -8.72 -5.22 -17.94
C GLY A 301 -9.00 -3.78 -17.49
N TYR A 302 -8.71 -3.46 -16.23
CA TYR A 302 -8.85 -2.09 -15.72
C TYR A 302 -7.89 -1.11 -16.43
N PHE A 303 -6.63 -1.51 -16.64
CA PHE A 303 -5.66 -0.69 -17.36
C PHE A 303 -6.09 -0.45 -18.82
N ALA A 304 -6.62 -1.47 -19.51
CA ALA A 304 -7.19 -1.31 -20.85
C ALA A 304 -8.34 -0.29 -20.86
N TYR A 305 -9.23 -0.34 -19.85
CA TYR A 305 -10.27 0.67 -19.67
C TYR A 305 -9.67 2.08 -19.52
N LEU A 306 -8.66 2.28 -18.67
CA LEU A 306 -8.00 3.58 -18.48
C LEU A 306 -7.33 4.13 -19.76
N CYS A 307 -6.92 3.27 -20.67
CA CYS A 307 -6.32 3.69 -21.95
C CYS A 307 -7.37 4.17 -22.97
N VAL A 308 -8.65 3.85 -22.77
CA VAL A 308 -9.74 4.18 -23.70
C VAL A 308 -10.52 5.43 -23.26
N VAL A 309 -10.61 5.67 -21.94
CA VAL A 309 -11.30 6.80 -21.30
C VAL A 309 -10.33 7.93 -21.02
#